data_d26ac20076afc1f9403b723af596c86f
#
_entry.id   d26ac20076afc1f9403b723af596c86f
#
_cell.length_a   1.000
_cell.length_b   1.000
_cell.length_c   1.000
_cell.angle_alpha   90.00
_cell.angle_beta   90.00
_cell.angle_gamma   90.00
#
_symmetry.space_group_name_H-M   'P 1'
#
loop_
_entity.id
_entity.type
_entity.pdbx_description
1 polymer ?
#
loop_
_entity_poly.entity_id
_entity_poly.type
_entity_poly.pdbx_seq_one_letter_code
_entity_poly.pdbx_strand_id
1 'polypeptide(L)'
;MASIDELLESANQAGCDDELSFIIDEHLRIITVPERGVVLGVEGDKDVNRVRFRMNRFYHGSDLSEFCIRINYQNADGDINYFTVTEKTVETDSFCFIWTVAADATMVKGTVLFVVNCFMTDVDGVVQKAYHTTLGSGTVLEGLEPY
;
A
#
# COMPACT_ATOMS: atom_id res chain seq x y z
N MET A 1 29.83 -18.74 -0.64
CA MET A 1 29.72 -17.28 -0.69
C MET A 1 28.82 -16.89 -1.84
N ALA A 2 27.79 -16.11 -1.59
CA ALA A 2 26.86 -15.69 -2.62
C ALA A 2 27.53 -14.68 -3.57
N SER A 3 27.22 -14.78 -4.84
CA SER A 3 27.66 -13.79 -5.83
C SER A 3 26.91 -12.47 -5.65
N ILE A 4 27.41 -11.40 -6.26
CA ILE A 4 26.74 -10.10 -6.24
C ILE A 4 25.36 -10.23 -6.90
N ASP A 5 25.24 -10.99 -7.99
CA ASP A 5 23.98 -11.20 -8.69
C ASP A 5 22.96 -11.93 -7.81
N GLU A 6 23.41 -12.92 -7.05
CA GLU A 6 22.55 -13.64 -6.11
C GLU A 6 22.07 -12.71 -4.99
N LEU A 7 22.93 -11.84 -4.48
CA LEU A 7 22.57 -10.88 -3.45
C LEU A 7 21.57 -9.84 -3.97
N LEU A 8 21.76 -9.35 -5.19
CA LEU A 8 20.84 -8.41 -5.83
C LEU A 8 19.48 -9.04 -6.10
N GLU A 9 19.47 -10.28 -6.59
CA GLU A 9 18.24 -11.03 -6.81
C GLU A 9 17.49 -11.25 -5.49
N SER A 10 18.22 -11.66 -4.46
CA SER A 10 17.65 -11.84 -3.12
C SER A 10 17.07 -10.54 -2.57
N ALA A 11 17.78 -9.42 -2.74
CA ALA A 11 17.28 -8.11 -2.32
C ALA A 11 16.02 -7.68 -3.10
N ASN A 12 15.97 -7.97 -4.40
CA ASN A 12 14.80 -7.67 -5.23
C ASN A 12 13.62 -8.57 -4.88
N GLN A 13 13.88 -9.82 -4.50
CA GLN A 13 12.86 -10.77 -4.09
C GLN A 13 12.42 -10.61 -2.64
N ALA A 14 13.17 -9.87 -1.84
CA ALA A 14 12.77 -9.52 -0.48
C ALA A 14 11.69 -8.45 -0.50
N GLY A 15 10.68 -8.63 -1.40
CA GLY A 15 9.61 -7.67 -1.63
C GLY A 15 8.72 -7.42 -0.42
N CYS A 16 8.75 -8.28 0.60
CA CYS A 16 7.96 -8.14 1.82
C CYS A 16 8.84 -7.81 3.02
N ASP A 17 9.78 -6.88 2.85
CA ASP A 17 10.66 -6.41 3.92
C ASP A 17 9.88 -5.66 4.99
N ASP A 18 9.89 -6.20 6.22
CA ASP A 18 9.12 -5.66 7.33
C ASP A 18 9.59 -4.29 7.80
N GLU A 19 10.87 -3.97 7.64
CA GLU A 19 11.41 -2.68 8.10
C GLU A 19 10.86 -1.48 7.33
N LEU A 20 10.48 -1.71 6.08
CA LEU A 20 10.02 -0.64 5.18
C LEU A 20 8.57 -0.81 4.75
N SER A 21 7.92 -1.89 5.18
CA SER A 21 6.55 -2.18 4.78
C SER A 21 5.54 -1.65 5.79
N PHE A 22 4.42 -1.17 5.28
CA PHE A 22 3.24 -0.89 6.09
C PHE A 22 2.59 -2.24 6.40
N ILE A 23 2.51 -2.59 7.67
CA ILE A 23 2.04 -3.92 8.11
C ILE A 23 0.56 -3.83 8.46
N ILE A 24 -0.23 -4.70 7.84
CA ILE A 24 -1.66 -4.82 8.14
C ILE A 24 -1.86 -5.99 9.10
N ASP A 25 -2.38 -5.69 10.29
CA ASP A 25 -2.74 -6.72 11.27
C ASP A 25 -4.02 -7.44 10.83
N GLU A 26 -3.97 -8.77 10.78
CA GLU A 26 -5.06 -9.57 10.21
C GLU A 26 -6.34 -9.54 11.06
N HIS A 27 -6.21 -9.41 12.37
CA HIS A 27 -7.36 -9.47 13.29
C HIS A 27 -7.91 -8.10 13.61
N LEU A 28 -7.05 -7.17 13.98
CA LEU A 28 -7.45 -5.80 14.32
C LEU A 28 -7.59 -4.92 13.08
N ARG A 29 -7.01 -5.34 11.97
CA ARG A 29 -7.05 -4.64 10.69
C ARG A 29 -6.43 -3.24 10.74
N ILE A 30 -5.53 -3.05 11.68
CA ILE A 30 -4.78 -1.81 11.86
C ILE A 30 -3.58 -1.80 10.93
N ILE A 31 -3.32 -0.66 10.32
CA ILE A 31 -2.14 -0.46 9.50
C ILE A 31 -1.05 0.16 10.36
N THR A 32 0.05 -0.58 10.56
CA THR A 32 1.22 -0.07 11.26
C THR A 32 2.16 0.55 10.24
N VAL A 33 2.40 1.86 10.38
CA VAL A 33 3.27 2.61 9.50
C VAL A 33 4.67 2.62 10.09
N PRO A 34 5.71 2.16 9.35
CA PRO A 34 7.07 2.22 9.86
C PRO A 34 7.53 3.67 9.97
N GLU A 35 8.44 3.95 10.90
CA GLU A 35 8.91 5.31 11.16
C GLU A 35 9.38 6.02 9.89
N ARG A 36 10.10 5.32 9.02
CA ARG A 36 10.59 5.87 7.74
C ARG A 36 9.50 6.03 6.69
N GLY A 37 8.37 5.36 6.87
CA GLY A 37 7.25 5.39 5.92
C GLY A 37 6.20 6.43 6.26
N VAL A 38 6.34 7.18 7.34
CA VAL A 38 5.36 8.17 7.75
C VAL A 38 5.24 9.32 6.75
N VAL A 39 6.30 9.60 6.02
CA VAL A 39 6.31 10.61 4.96
C VAL A 39 5.96 9.94 3.64
N LEU A 40 4.82 10.33 3.06
CA LEU A 40 4.36 9.81 1.77
C LEU A 40 4.98 10.55 0.58
N GLY A 41 5.47 11.74 0.80
CA GLY A 41 6.09 12.55 -0.24
C GLY A 41 6.17 14.01 0.13
N VAL A 42 6.51 14.82 -0.85
CA VAL A 42 6.60 16.28 -0.76
C VAL A 42 5.59 16.87 -1.74
N GLU A 43 5.00 18.02 -1.39
CA GLU A 43 4.07 18.71 -2.28
C GLU A 43 4.63 18.80 -3.72
N GLY A 44 3.82 18.40 -4.68
CA GLY A 44 4.20 18.42 -6.08
C GLY A 44 4.83 17.14 -6.61
N ASP A 45 5.10 16.16 -5.76
CA ASP A 45 5.56 14.86 -6.22
C ASP A 45 4.48 14.18 -7.08
N LYS A 46 4.92 13.44 -8.09
CA LYS A 46 4.00 12.75 -8.98
C LYS A 46 4.56 11.39 -9.36
N ASP A 47 3.87 10.33 -8.95
CA ASP A 47 4.12 8.95 -9.36
C ASP A 47 5.55 8.43 -9.09
N VAL A 48 6.27 9.04 -8.15
CA VAL A 48 7.64 8.65 -7.77
C VAL A 48 7.71 7.97 -6.42
N ASN A 49 6.72 8.19 -5.55
CA ASN A 49 6.71 7.60 -4.22
C ASN A 49 5.94 6.28 -4.25
N ARG A 50 6.55 5.24 -3.69
CA ARG A 50 5.99 3.90 -3.68
C ARG A 50 5.90 3.42 -2.24
N VAL A 51 4.71 3.01 -1.84
CA VAL A 51 4.42 2.51 -0.50
C VAL A 51 4.17 1.01 -0.60
N ARG A 52 4.91 0.24 0.20
CA ARG A 52 4.74 -1.21 0.24
C ARG A 52 3.90 -1.59 1.44
N PHE A 53 2.88 -2.42 1.19
CA PHE A 53 2.06 -3.02 2.22
C PHE A 53 2.36 -4.51 2.31
N ARG A 54 2.32 -5.04 3.52
CA ARG A 54 2.43 -6.47 3.77
C ARG A 54 1.27 -6.93 4.65
N MET A 55 0.67 -8.07 4.31
CA MET A 55 -0.40 -8.64 5.10
C MET A 55 -0.42 -10.16 4.97
N ASN A 56 -1.18 -10.81 5.86
CA ASN A 56 -1.38 -12.24 5.80
C ASN A 56 -2.17 -12.62 4.55
N ARG A 57 -1.73 -13.71 3.92
CA ARG A 57 -2.34 -14.20 2.70
C ARG A 57 -3.73 -14.80 2.93
N PHE A 58 -3.89 -15.55 4.03
CA PHE A 58 -5.14 -16.26 4.30
C PHE A 58 -5.89 -15.63 5.45
N TYR A 59 -7.19 -15.48 5.29
CA TYR A 59 -8.10 -15.00 6.32
C TYR A 59 -9.37 -15.83 6.28
N HIS A 60 -9.61 -16.61 7.34
CA HIS A 60 -10.77 -17.49 7.47
C HIS A 60 -11.01 -18.36 6.20
N GLY A 61 -9.92 -18.93 5.67
CA GLY A 61 -9.98 -19.79 4.50
C GLY A 61 -9.98 -19.09 3.14
N SER A 62 -10.06 -17.76 3.12
CA SER A 62 -9.98 -16.99 1.88
C SER A 62 -8.55 -16.58 1.60
N ASP A 63 -8.11 -16.73 0.36
CA ASP A 63 -6.79 -16.28 -0.09
C ASP A 63 -6.88 -14.83 -0.55
N LEU A 64 -6.49 -13.90 0.32
CA LEU A 64 -6.59 -12.46 0.05
C LEU A 64 -5.68 -12.01 -1.09
N SER A 65 -4.64 -12.78 -1.40
CA SER A 65 -3.74 -12.44 -2.52
C SER A 65 -4.42 -12.54 -3.88
N GLU A 66 -5.53 -13.27 -3.98
CA GLU A 66 -6.32 -13.42 -5.20
C GLU A 66 -7.40 -12.34 -5.34
N PHE A 67 -7.63 -11.54 -4.29
CA PHE A 67 -8.61 -10.46 -4.32
C PHE A 67 -8.09 -9.28 -5.11
N CYS A 68 -9.01 -8.50 -5.67
CA CYS A 68 -8.69 -7.17 -6.17
C CYS A 68 -8.39 -6.27 -4.98
N ILE A 69 -7.29 -5.51 -5.03
CA ILE A 69 -6.88 -4.65 -3.93
C ILE A 69 -6.92 -3.21 -4.40
N ARG A 70 -7.62 -2.38 -3.63
CA ARG A 70 -7.77 -0.97 -3.91
C ARG A 70 -7.45 -0.18 -2.66
N ILE A 71 -6.65 0.87 -2.81
CA ILE A 71 -6.30 1.78 -1.72
C ILE A 71 -7.11 3.04 -1.93
N ASN A 72 -8.04 3.30 -1.01
CA ASN A 72 -8.80 4.54 -1.00
C ASN A 72 -8.09 5.53 -0.10
N TYR A 73 -7.88 6.73 -0.57
CA TYR A 73 -7.16 7.75 0.18
C TYR A 73 -7.84 9.11 0.09
N GLN A 74 -7.60 9.91 1.13
CA GLN A 74 -8.09 11.28 1.23
C GLN A 74 -6.91 12.20 1.48
N ASN A 75 -6.71 13.19 0.61
CA ASN A 75 -5.62 14.16 0.78
C ASN A 75 -5.96 15.20 1.86
N ALA A 76 -5.02 16.10 2.14
CA ALA A 76 -5.20 17.09 3.19
C ALA A 76 -6.30 18.11 2.90
N ASP A 77 -6.71 18.28 1.65
CA ASP A 77 -7.85 19.12 1.25
C ASP A 77 -9.20 18.41 1.39
N GLY A 78 -9.19 17.12 1.70
CA GLY A 78 -10.41 16.34 1.83
C GLY A 78 -10.85 15.64 0.53
N ASP A 79 -10.11 15.76 -0.54
CA ASP A 79 -10.41 15.08 -1.80
C ASP A 79 -10.15 13.59 -1.68
N ILE A 80 -11.09 12.77 -2.11
CA ILE A 80 -11.02 11.31 -2.02
C ILE A 80 -10.78 10.73 -3.40
N ASN A 81 -9.85 9.78 -3.47
CA ASN A 81 -9.57 9.04 -4.70
C ASN A 81 -9.14 7.62 -4.34
N TYR A 82 -8.83 6.81 -5.33
CA TYR A 82 -8.37 5.44 -5.11
C TYR A 82 -7.28 5.05 -6.10
N PHE A 83 -6.53 4.02 -5.70
CA PHE A 83 -5.51 3.38 -6.52
C PHE A 83 -5.78 1.89 -6.56
N THR A 84 -5.89 1.31 -7.76
CA THR A 84 -6.01 -0.13 -7.92
C THR A 84 -4.63 -0.76 -8.01
N VAL A 85 -4.34 -1.69 -7.11
CA VAL A 85 -3.03 -2.33 -7.03
C VAL A 85 -2.82 -3.24 -8.24
N THR A 86 -1.66 -3.09 -8.88
CA THR A 86 -1.24 -3.92 -10.02
C THR A 86 0.01 -4.74 -9.72
N GLU A 87 0.77 -4.37 -8.68
CA GLU A 87 2.02 -5.04 -8.32
C GLU A 87 1.85 -5.79 -7.01
N LYS A 88 1.89 -7.11 -7.05
CA LYS A 88 1.82 -7.99 -5.88
C LYS A 88 2.96 -8.99 -5.91
N THR A 89 3.49 -9.30 -4.72
CA THR A 89 4.43 -10.40 -4.52
C THR A 89 3.83 -11.36 -3.51
N VAL A 90 3.52 -12.58 -3.93
CA VAL A 90 2.85 -13.59 -3.11
C VAL A 90 3.87 -14.57 -2.56
N GLU A 91 3.88 -14.74 -1.25
CA GLU A 91 4.70 -15.72 -0.53
C GLU A 91 3.79 -16.81 0.06
N THR A 92 4.36 -17.75 0.81
CA THR A 92 3.60 -18.89 1.35
C THR A 92 2.47 -18.46 2.27
N ASP A 93 2.76 -17.60 3.25
CA ASP A 93 1.80 -17.20 4.29
C ASP A 93 1.45 -15.73 4.27
N SER A 94 2.10 -14.96 3.42
CA SER A 94 1.91 -13.52 3.35
C SER A 94 2.01 -13.04 1.90
N PHE A 95 1.64 -11.82 1.66
CA PHE A 95 1.89 -11.16 0.38
C PHE A 95 2.09 -9.67 0.62
N CYS A 96 2.77 -9.03 -0.31
CA CYS A 96 2.94 -7.60 -0.31
C CYS A 96 2.48 -7.01 -1.63
N PHE A 97 2.15 -5.74 -1.59
CA PHE A 97 1.70 -5.00 -2.76
C PHE A 97 2.14 -3.55 -2.67
N ILE A 98 2.14 -2.89 -3.81
CA ILE A 98 2.70 -1.54 -3.93
C ILE A 98 1.59 -0.55 -4.27
N TRP A 99 1.59 0.57 -3.55
CA TRP A 99 0.80 1.76 -3.88
C TRP A 99 1.74 2.81 -4.46
N THR A 100 1.57 3.14 -5.71
CA THR A 100 2.27 4.27 -6.32
C THR A 100 1.45 5.52 -6.05
N VAL A 101 2.02 6.44 -5.27
CA VAL A 101 1.30 7.62 -4.78
C VAL A 101 1.15 8.63 -5.91
N ALA A 102 -0.10 8.89 -6.32
CA ALA A 102 -0.40 9.80 -7.42
C ALA A 102 -0.31 11.26 -6.99
N ALA A 103 -0.25 12.15 -7.97
CA ALA A 103 -0.11 13.59 -7.74
C ALA A 103 -1.23 14.18 -6.86
N ASP A 104 -2.45 13.67 -6.97
CA ASP A 104 -3.58 14.15 -6.19
C ASP A 104 -3.43 13.89 -4.68
N ALA A 105 -2.71 12.83 -4.29
CA ALA A 105 -2.43 12.56 -2.88
C ALA A 105 -1.43 13.55 -2.29
N THR A 106 -0.46 14.00 -3.09
CA THR A 106 0.64 14.87 -2.65
C THR A 106 0.49 16.32 -3.08
N MET A 107 -0.67 16.71 -3.61
CA MET A 107 -0.88 18.09 -4.11
C MET A 107 -0.92 19.12 -2.98
N VAL A 108 -1.22 18.70 -1.76
CA VAL A 108 -1.35 19.59 -0.60
C VAL A 108 -0.60 18.98 0.58
N LYS A 109 0.19 19.79 1.28
CA LYS A 109 0.86 19.37 2.51
C LYS A 109 -0.16 19.01 3.58
N GLY A 110 0.20 18.08 4.46
CA GLY A 110 -0.63 17.69 5.58
C GLY A 110 -0.82 16.18 5.67
N THR A 111 -1.87 15.75 6.34
CA THR A 111 -2.14 14.35 6.59
C THR A 111 -2.96 13.75 5.45
N VAL A 112 -2.49 12.63 4.93
CA VAL A 112 -3.23 11.78 4.00
C VAL A 112 -3.75 10.58 4.77
N LEU A 113 -5.05 10.34 4.71
CA LEU A 113 -5.68 9.17 5.29
C LEU A 113 -5.88 8.11 4.21
N PHE A 114 -5.74 6.84 4.56
CA PHE A 114 -5.94 5.78 3.59
C PHE A 114 -6.48 4.51 4.25
N VAL A 115 -7.17 3.70 3.45
CA VAL A 115 -7.62 2.35 3.82
C VAL A 115 -7.28 1.40 2.70
N VAL A 116 -7.12 0.13 3.03
CA VAL A 116 -6.91 -0.93 2.04
C VAL A 116 -8.18 -1.76 1.98
N ASN A 117 -8.73 -1.88 0.78
CA ASN A 117 -9.92 -2.69 0.52
C ASN A 117 -9.54 -3.86 -0.39
N CYS A 118 -9.79 -5.07 0.09
CA CYS A 118 -9.64 -6.29 -0.71
C CYS A 118 -11.03 -6.81 -1.02
N PHE A 119 -11.34 -7.07 -2.28
CA PHE A 119 -12.66 -7.54 -2.65
C PHE A 119 -12.61 -8.53 -3.82
N MET A 120 -13.60 -9.39 -3.86
CA MET A 120 -13.77 -10.37 -4.92
C MET A 120 -15.17 -10.19 -5.52
N THR A 121 -15.23 -10.10 -6.83
CA THR A 121 -16.49 -9.94 -7.56
C THR A 121 -16.84 -11.20 -8.33
N ASP A 122 -18.14 -11.39 -8.62
CA ASP A 122 -18.59 -12.42 -9.52
C ASP A 122 -18.48 -11.96 -10.98
N VAL A 123 -18.98 -12.78 -11.93
CA VAL A 123 -18.92 -12.48 -13.36
C VAL A 123 -19.72 -11.23 -13.75
N ASP A 124 -20.68 -10.84 -12.91
CA ASP A 124 -21.53 -9.65 -13.13
C ASP A 124 -20.99 -8.42 -12.44
N GLY A 125 -19.82 -8.51 -11.79
CA GLY A 125 -19.19 -7.41 -11.08
C GLY A 125 -19.76 -7.13 -9.69
N VAL A 126 -20.59 -8.04 -9.16
CA VAL A 126 -21.15 -7.90 -7.81
C VAL A 126 -20.14 -8.42 -6.78
N VAL A 127 -19.88 -7.63 -5.74
CA VAL A 127 -18.93 -7.99 -4.69
C VAL A 127 -19.48 -9.19 -3.89
N GLN A 128 -18.71 -10.29 -3.88
CA GLN A 128 -19.05 -11.51 -3.16
C GLN A 128 -18.38 -11.57 -1.79
N LYS A 129 -17.15 -11.08 -1.70
CA LYS A 129 -16.35 -11.03 -0.48
C LYS A 129 -15.61 -9.72 -0.43
N ALA A 130 -15.48 -9.16 0.76
CA ALA A 130 -14.74 -7.93 0.97
C ALA A 130 -14.03 -7.96 2.32
N TYR A 131 -12.81 -7.44 2.35
CA TYR A 131 -11.99 -7.30 3.54
C TYR A 131 -11.44 -5.88 3.56
N HIS A 132 -11.69 -5.15 4.65
CA HIS A 132 -11.28 -3.75 4.77
C HIS A 132 -10.41 -3.56 6.00
N THR A 133 -9.42 -2.68 5.88
CA THR A 133 -8.62 -2.24 7.03
C THR A 133 -9.25 -1.02 7.69
N THR A 134 -8.76 -0.68 8.88
CA THR A 134 -9.03 0.61 9.48
C THR A 134 -8.15 1.68 8.83
N LEU A 135 -8.35 2.94 9.20
CA LEU A 135 -7.60 4.06 8.62
C LEU A 135 -6.12 4.00 9.01
N GLY A 136 -5.26 4.17 8.00
CA GLY A 136 -3.87 4.51 8.19
C GLY A 136 -3.65 5.98 7.84
N SER A 137 -2.49 6.52 8.18
CA SER A 137 -2.17 7.90 7.86
C SER A 137 -0.69 8.06 7.54
N GLY A 138 -0.41 9.03 6.67
CA GLY A 138 0.93 9.47 6.34
C GLY A 138 0.95 10.96 6.13
N THR A 139 2.15 11.53 6.01
CA THR A 139 2.33 12.98 5.93
C THR A 139 2.92 13.37 4.59
N VAL A 140 2.40 14.44 4.01
CA VAL A 140 2.96 15.11 2.85
C VAL A 140 3.66 16.36 3.36
N LEU A 141 4.96 16.49 3.10
CA LEU A 141 5.77 17.59 3.54
C LEU A 141 5.57 18.82 2.63
N GLU A 142 5.74 20.01 3.22
CA GLU A 142 5.67 21.24 2.46
C GLU A 142 6.83 21.32 1.46
N GLY A 143 6.49 21.68 0.23
CA GLY A 143 7.47 21.94 -0.83
C GLY A 143 7.40 23.39 -1.28
N LEU A 144 8.42 23.80 -2.04
CA LEU A 144 8.36 25.06 -2.78
C LEU A 144 7.80 24.77 -4.17
N GLU A 145 7.01 25.71 -4.70
CA GLU A 145 6.45 25.56 -6.03
C GLU A 145 7.60 25.49 -7.06
N PRO A 146 7.75 24.34 -7.78
CA PRO A 146 8.94 24.13 -8.59
C PRO A 146 8.86 24.72 -9.99
N TYR A 147 7.72 25.21 -10.39
CA TYR A 147 7.49 25.66 -11.78
C TYR A 147 7.00 27.10 -11.86
#